data_15fb414dd6dbc4fee4f243bece6ce995
#
_entry.id   15fb414dd6dbc4fee4f243bece6ce995
#
_cell.length_a   1.000
_cell.length_b   1.000
_cell.length_c   1.000
_cell.angle_alpha   90.00
_cell.angle_beta   90.00
_cell.angle_gamma   90.00
#
_symmetry.space_group_name_H-M   'P 1'
#
loop_
_entity.id
_entity.type
_entity.pdbx_description
1 polymer ?
#
loop_
_entity_poly.entity_id
_entity_poly.type
_entity_poly.pdbx_seq_one_letter_code
_entity_poly.pdbx_strand_id
1 'polypeptide(L)'
;MHHLLKRNVLFVKERVGMFKAASNYDIFDEQKNLLMECREPNLGFFTKLLRFTDYKNMTPFSVEINTPDGMPILRVQRGWTFFRSVVQVFDEKGALQGKFKQRLLSIGGKFDILDEQDKLMCSVSGKWTAWEYTFTRDNQPIAQISKKWAGVGKELFTSADNYVVAIDPAVSENDEVRLLILAAAVCIDKVFKE
;
A
#
# COMPACT_ATOMS: atom_id res chain seq x y z
N MET A 1 -3.72 3.43 -17.51
CA MET A 1 -3.60 2.60 -16.28
C MET A 1 -3.18 1.19 -16.67
N HIS A 2 -2.19 0.62 -15.98
CA HIS A 2 -1.67 -0.73 -16.27
C HIS A 2 -2.76 -1.80 -16.06
N HIS A 3 -2.87 -2.79 -16.97
CA HIS A 3 -3.95 -3.80 -16.94
C HIS A 3 -4.00 -4.64 -15.65
N LEU A 4 -2.87 -4.83 -14.95
CA LEU A 4 -2.80 -5.54 -13.67
C LEU A 4 -3.58 -4.83 -12.55
N LEU A 5 -3.78 -3.52 -12.64
CA LEU A 5 -4.55 -2.72 -11.68
C LEU A 5 -6.07 -2.87 -11.82
N LYS A 6 -6.54 -3.55 -12.88
CA LYS A 6 -7.96 -3.82 -13.13
C LYS A 6 -8.52 -4.98 -12.31
N ARG A 7 -7.69 -5.74 -11.62
CA ARG A 7 -8.11 -6.86 -10.79
C ARG A 7 -8.87 -6.37 -9.55
N ASN A 8 -9.95 -7.07 -9.19
CA ASN A 8 -10.73 -6.76 -7.99
C ASN A 8 -10.16 -7.40 -6.73
N VAL A 9 -9.40 -8.49 -6.86
CA VAL A 9 -8.79 -9.19 -5.73
C VAL A 9 -7.31 -9.36 -5.98
N LEU A 10 -6.50 -8.93 -5.03
CA LEU A 10 -5.05 -9.05 -5.06
C LEU A 10 -4.57 -9.63 -3.73
N PHE A 11 -3.69 -10.60 -3.80
CA PHE A 11 -3.07 -11.26 -2.66
C PHE A 11 -1.66 -10.71 -2.46
N VAL A 12 -1.41 -10.07 -1.33
CA VAL A 12 -0.13 -9.47 -1.00
C VAL A 12 0.58 -10.35 0.03
N LYS A 13 1.76 -10.83 -0.32
CA LYS A 13 2.58 -11.70 0.51
C LYS A 13 3.89 -11.01 0.83
N GLU A 14 4.22 -10.87 2.12
CA GLU A 14 5.51 -10.36 2.55
C GLU A 14 6.60 -11.39 2.27
N ARG A 15 7.70 -10.95 1.64
CA ARG A 15 8.93 -11.73 1.56
C ARG A 15 9.71 -11.59 2.85
N VAL A 16 9.73 -12.64 3.64
CA VAL A 16 10.58 -12.71 4.83
C VAL A 16 12.03 -12.89 4.38
N GLY A 17 12.78 -11.80 4.34
CA GLY A 17 14.22 -11.82 4.04
C GLY A 17 15.06 -11.76 5.31
N MET A 18 16.39 -12.06 5.21
CA MET A 18 17.33 -11.97 6.34
C MET A 18 17.47 -10.56 6.93
N PHE A 19 17.01 -9.52 6.24
CA PHE A 19 17.05 -8.14 6.70
C PHE A 19 15.63 -7.56 6.76
N LYS A 20 15.03 -7.55 7.94
CA LYS A 20 13.69 -6.99 8.24
C LYS A 20 13.54 -5.46 8.00
N ALA A 21 14.61 -4.78 7.56
CA ALA A 21 14.59 -3.33 7.37
C ALA A 21 13.92 -2.87 6.07
N ALA A 22 13.78 -3.74 5.06
CA ALA A 22 13.20 -3.42 3.76
C ALA A 22 11.81 -4.06 3.62
N SER A 23 10.85 -3.31 3.06
CA SER A 23 9.53 -3.83 2.72
C SER A 23 9.56 -4.46 1.33
N ASN A 24 9.48 -5.77 1.30
CA ASN A 24 9.42 -6.54 0.06
C ASN A 24 8.17 -7.40 0.07
N TYR A 25 7.33 -7.23 -0.96
CA TYR A 25 6.09 -7.98 -1.13
C TYR A 25 6.01 -8.55 -2.53
N ASP A 26 5.34 -9.68 -2.66
CA ASP A 26 4.92 -10.25 -3.92
C ASP A 26 3.39 -10.19 -4.00
N ILE A 27 2.85 -9.80 -5.15
CA ILE A 27 1.41 -9.65 -5.37
C ILE A 27 0.96 -10.69 -6.37
N PHE A 28 -0.06 -11.47 -5.99
CA PHE A 28 -0.60 -12.59 -6.75
C PHE A 28 -2.07 -12.37 -7.08
N ASP A 29 -2.55 -13.07 -8.12
CA ASP A 29 -3.98 -13.22 -8.38
C ASP A 29 -4.59 -14.40 -7.59
N GLU A 30 -5.89 -14.64 -7.80
CA GLU A 30 -6.65 -15.75 -7.21
C GLU A 30 -6.16 -17.14 -7.66
N GLN A 31 -5.49 -17.21 -8.81
CA GLN A 31 -4.89 -18.43 -9.38
C GLN A 31 -3.44 -18.64 -8.92
N LYS A 32 -2.92 -17.81 -8.02
CA LYS A 32 -1.54 -17.83 -7.51
C LYS A 32 -0.48 -17.44 -8.55
N ASN A 33 -0.87 -16.78 -9.64
CA ASN A 33 0.10 -16.23 -10.58
C ASN A 33 0.73 -14.97 -9.97
N LEU A 34 2.05 -14.85 -10.03
CA LEU A 34 2.76 -13.66 -9.62
C LEU A 34 2.47 -12.53 -10.62
N LEU A 35 1.85 -11.46 -10.15
CA LEU A 35 1.46 -10.31 -10.96
C LEU A 35 2.46 -9.17 -10.85
N MET A 36 2.92 -8.88 -9.64
CA MET A 36 3.77 -7.71 -9.35
C MET A 36 4.73 -8.02 -8.20
N GLU A 37 5.86 -7.32 -8.22
CA GLU A 37 6.85 -7.35 -7.17
C GLU A 37 7.02 -5.95 -6.57
N CYS A 38 6.90 -5.85 -5.25
CA CYS A 38 7.16 -4.63 -4.51
C CYS A 38 8.51 -4.73 -3.85
N ARG A 39 9.39 -3.80 -4.15
CA ARG A 39 10.75 -3.78 -3.62
C ARG A 39 11.09 -2.39 -3.11
N GLU A 40 11.86 -2.35 -2.04
CA GLU A 40 12.42 -1.12 -1.51
C GLU A 40 13.93 -1.11 -1.84
N PRO A 41 14.31 -0.56 -3.03
CA PRO A 41 15.71 -0.42 -3.38
C PRO A 41 16.36 0.67 -2.54
N ASN A 42 17.68 0.58 -2.35
CA ASN A 42 18.52 1.70 -1.87
C ASN A 42 18.18 2.29 -0.49
N LEU A 43 17.97 1.44 0.51
CA LEU A 43 18.04 1.89 1.89
C LEU A 43 19.46 2.34 2.25
N GLY A 44 19.65 3.66 2.38
CA GLY A 44 20.91 4.21 2.88
C GLY A 44 21.26 3.65 4.27
N PHE A 45 22.55 3.54 4.57
CA PHE A 45 23.05 2.97 5.85
C PHE A 45 22.42 3.65 7.07
N PHE A 46 22.35 4.99 7.09
CA PHE A 46 21.72 5.76 8.17
C PHE A 46 20.23 5.48 8.31
N THR A 47 19.51 5.38 7.21
CA THR A 47 18.08 5.03 7.22
C THR A 47 17.85 3.63 7.79
N LYS A 48 18.71 2.67 7.43
CA LYS A 48 18.67 1.32 8.01
C LYS A 48 18.88 1.36 9.52
N LEU A 49 19.87 2.11 9.98
CA LEU A 49 20.19 2.23 11.41
C LEU A 49 19.02 2.87 12.19
N LEU A 50 18.45 3.96 11.68
CA LEU A 50 17.33 4.67 12.32
C LEU A 50 16.05 3.82 12.37
N ARG A 51 15.83 2.89 11.45
CA ARG A 51 14.69 1.97 11.47
C ARG A 51 14.69 0.97 12.62
N PHE A 52 15.82 0.80 13.28
CA PHE A 52 15.93 -0.01 14.51
C PHE A 52 15.77 0.83 15.78
N THR A 53 15.48 2.12 15.67
CA THR A 53 15.25 3.06 16.79
C THR A 53 13.81 3.52 16.84
N ASP A 54 13.45 4.30 17.87
CA ASP A 54 12.13 4.94 18.00
C ASP A 54 11.84 5.97 16.90
N TYR A 55 12.87 6.39 16.15
CA TYR A 55 12.75 7.31 15.00
C TYR A 55 12.35 6.62 13.68
N LYS A 56 12.05 5.32 13.70
CA LYS A 56 11.66 4.56 12.50
C LYS A 56 10.53 5.20 11.70
N ASN A 57 9.56 5.80 12.39
CA ASN A 57 8.38 6.42 11.79
C ASN A 57 8.67 7.74 11.08
N MET A 58 9.81 8.36 11.38
CA MET A 58 10.27 9.60 10.74
C MET A 58 11.13 9.34 9.50
N THR A 59 11.55 8.09 9.27
CA THR A 59 12.49 7.77 8.20
C THR A 59 11.83 7.80 6.83
N PRO A 60 12.54 8.28 5.80
CA PRO A 60 12.06 8.23 4.43
C PRO A 60 11.98 6.78 3.94
N PHE A 61 11.11 6.53 2.96
CA PHE A 61 11.07 5.28 2.22
C PHE A 61 10.73 5.51 0.75
N SER A 62 11.11 4.56 -0.10
CA SER A 62 10.70 4.48 -1.49
C SER A 62 10.47 3.03 -1.85
N VAL A 63 9.24 2.69 -2.23
CA VAL A 63 8.85 1.35 -2.69
C VAL A 63 8.52 1.42 -4.16
N GLU A 64 9.15 0.57 -4.94
CA GLU A 64 8.87 0.39 -6.36
C GLU A 64 8.02 -0.85 -6.56
N ILE A 65 6.99 -0.74 -7.39
CA ILE A 65 6.12 -1.83 -7.80
C ILE A 65 6.34 -2.05 -9.29
N ASN A 66 6.85 -3.24 -9.60
CA ASN A 66 7.22 -3.64 -10.96
C ASN A 66 6.49 -4.93 -11.34
N THR A 67 6.38 -5.18 -12.63
CA THR A 67 6.03 -6.53 -13.14
C THR A 67 7.16 -7.53 -12.83
N PRO A 68 6.91 -8.85 -12.89
CA PRO A 68 7.96 -9.86 -12.65
C PRO A 68 9.14 -9.80 -13.62
N ASP A 69 8.93 -9.25 -14.82
CA ASP A 69 9.96 -8.99 -15.83
C ASP A 69 10.65 -7.63 -15.66
N GLY A 70 10.34 -6.91 -14.58
CA GLY A 70 11.04 -5.69 -14.16
C GLY A 70 10.51 -4.40 -14.77
N MET A 71 9.38 -4.39 -15.48
CA MET A 71 8.78 -3.15 -15.99
C MET A 71 8.15 -2.36 -14.82
N PRO A 72 8.43 -1.06 -14.68
CA PRO A 72 7.86 -0.25 -13.62
C PRO A 72 6.35 -0.05 -13.82
N ILE A 73 5.59 -0.11 -12.73
CA ILE A 73 4.15 0.16 -12.69
C ILE A 73 3.90 1.44 -11.92
N LEU A 74 4.43 1.51 -10.69
CA LEU A 74 4.30 2.69 -9.84
C LEU A 74 5.41 2.74 -8.79
N ARG A 75 5.62 3.93 -8.22
CA ARG A 75 6.55 4.17 -7.12
C ARG A 75 5.82 4.92 -6.01
N VAL A 76 6.01 4.46 -4.78
CA VAL A 76 5.46 5.08 -3.57
C VAL A 76 6.61 5.57 -2.72
N GLN A 77 6.59 6.86 -2.35
CA GLN A 77 7.68 7.44 -1.58
C GLN A 77 7.18 8.37 -0.48
N ARG A 78 7.93 8.45 0.59
CA ARG A 78 7.78 9.42 1.68
C ARG A 78 9.15 10.03 1.99
N GLY A 79 9.20 11.35 2.14
CA GLY A 79 10.37 12.05 2.66
C GLY A 79 10.52 11.91 4.18
N TRP A 80 11.42 12.69 4.77
CA TRP A 80 11.52 12.83 6.23
C TRP A 80 10.24 13.44 6.78
N THR A 81 9.71 12.89 7.88
CA THR A 81 8.45 13.30 8.50
C THR A 81 8.67 13.68 9.95
N PHE A 82 8.32 14.91 10.35
CA PHE A 82 8.44 15.39 11.72
C PHE A 82 7.08 15.56 12.42
N PHE A 83 6.02 15.90 11.68
CA PHE A 83 4.69 16.17 12.28
C PHE A 83 3.54 15.46 11.56
N ARG A 84 3.58 15.32 10.24
CA ARG A 84 2.49 14.72 9.44
C ARG A 84 3.07 13.89 8.31
N SER A 85 2.68 12.65 8.26
CA SER A 85 3.08 11.75 7.18
C SER A 85 2.34 12.10 5.90
N VAL A 86 3.10 12.39 4.83
CA VAL A 86 2.59 12.54 3.47
C VAL A 86 3.34 11.57 2.59
N VAL A 87 2.62 10.64 2.01
CA VAL A 87 3.15 9.65 1.06
C VAL A 87 2.69 10.04 -0.33
N GLN A 88 3.59 10.06 -1.28
CA GLN A 88 3.34 10.40 -2.68
C GLN A 88 3.40 9.14 -3.55
N VAL A 89 2.53 9.07 -4.54
CA VAL A 89 2.43 7.96 -5.49
C VAL A 89 2.69 8.48 -6.89
N PHE A 90 3.61 7.86 -7.60
CA PHE A 90 4.02 8.22 -8.95
C PHE A 90 3.79 7.04 -9.89
N ASP A 91 3.42 7.31 -11.13
CA ASP A 91 3.33 6.30 -12.19
C ASP A 91 4.71 5.88 -12.74
N GLU A 92 4.70 5.03 -13.76
CA GLU A 92 5.89 4.54 -14.45
C GLU A 92 6.70 5.65 -15.16
N LYS A 93 6.07 6.80 -15.42
CA LYS A 93 6.71 7.97 -16.05
C LYS A 93 7.22 8.98 -15.03
N GLY A 94 6.97 8.74 -13.73
CA GLY A 94 7.32 9.65 -12.65
C GLY A 94 6.32 10.80 -12.48
N ALA A 95 5.15 10.75 -13.09
CA ALA A 95 4.08 11.71 -12.87
C ALA A 95 3.35 11.40 -11.54
N LEU A 96 3.10 12.45 -10.74
CA LEU A 96 2.37 12.33 -9.49
C LEU A 96 0.91 11.92 -9.77
N GLN A 97 0.47 10.82 -9.16
CA GLN A 97 -0.89 10.29 -9.30
C GLN A 97 -1.75 10.56 -8.08
N GLY A 98 -1.16 10.84 -6.93
CA GLY A 98 -1.88 11.18 -5.72
C GLY A 98 -1.02 11.08 -4.47
N LYS A 99 -1.68 11.31 -3.33
CA LYS A 99 -1.03 11.40 -2.01
C LYS A 99 -1.87 10.75 -0.93
N PHE A 100 -1.21 10.20 0.10
CA PHE A 100 -1.85 9.79 1.36
C PHE A 100 -1.47 10.82 2.42
N LYS A 101 -2.47 11.39 3.08
CA LYS A 101 -2.29 12.42 4.10
C LYS A 101 -2.95 12.00 5.40
N GLN A 102 -2.17 11.88 6.45
CA GLN A 102 -2.68 11.51 7.76
C GLN A 102 -3.60 12.61 8.31
N ARG A 103 -4.78 12.22 8.84
CA ARG A 103 -5.67 13.13 9.54
C ARG A 103 -5.14 13.41 10.94
N LEU A 104 -5.00 14.68 11.29
CA LEU A 104 -4.69 15.10 12.67
C LEU A 104 -5.86 14.71 13.59
N LEU A 105 -5.52 14.33 14.82
CA LEU A 105 -6.49 14.01 15.89
C LEU A 105 -7.38 12.78 15.60
N SER A 106 -7.00 11.89 14.70
CA SER A 106 -7.72 10.64 14.49
C SER A 106 -7.19 9.53 15.37
N ILE A 107 -7.99 9.10 16.34
CA ILE A 107 -7.72 7.85 17.07
C ILE A 107 -7.93 6.69 16.09
N GLY A 108 -6.89 5.89 15.85
CA GLY A 108 -7.00 4.67 15.04
C GLY A 108 -6.54 4.78 13.58
N GLY A 109 -5.77 5.85 13.22
CA GLY A 109 -5.12 5.92 11.91
C GLY A 109 -6.11 6.12 10.75
N LYS A 110 -6.58 7.36 10.57
CA LYS A 110 -7.35 7.74 9.38
C LYS A 110 -6.47 8.51 8.41
N PHE A 111 -6.53 8.15 7.14
CA PHE A 111 -5.83 8.83 6.06
C PHE A 111 -6.82 9.27 4.98
N ASP A 112 -6.53 10.41 4.40
CA ASP A 112 -7.17 10.87 3.18
C ASP A 112 -6.29 10.53 1.99
N ILE A 113 -6.91 10.00 0.96
CA ILE A 113 -6.30 9.72 -0.33
C ILE A 113 -6.74 10.83 -1.27
N LEU A 114 -5.78 11.58 -1.76
CA LEU A 114 -5.96 12.77 -2.58
C LEU A 114 -5.36 12.52 -3.97
N ASP A 115 -5.94 13.14 -5.00
CA ASP A 115 -5.34 13.20 -6.32
C ASP A 115 -4.13 14.16 -6.37
N GLU A 116 -3.59 14.40 -7.55
CA GLU A 116 -2.46 15.30 -7.75
C GLU A 116 -2.82 16.78 -7.48
N GLN A 117 -4.10 17.16 -7.59
CA GLN A 117 -4.62 18.50 -7.28
C GLN A 117 -5.06 18.68 -5.81
N ASP A 118 -4.76 17.72 -4.93
CA ASP A 118 -5.19 17.71 -3.52
C ASP A 118 -6.72 17.56 -3.31
N LYS A 119 -7.47 17.07 -4.32
CA LYS A 119 -8.89 16.75 -4.19
C LYS A 119 -9.05 15.36 -3.55
N LEU A 120 -10.00 15.24 -2.61
CA LEU A 120 -10.29 13.98 -1.94
C LEU A 120 -10.87 12.95 -2.92
N MET A 121 -10.19 11.82 -3.06
CA MET A 121 -10.64 10.67 -3.83
C MET A 121 -11.37 9.64 -2.97
N CYS A 122 -10.82 9.33 -1.80
CA CYS A 122 -11.44 8.47 -0.79
C CYS A 122 -10.73 8.64 0.55
N SER A 123 -11.31 8.09 1.61
CA SER A 123 -10.69 8.02 2.93
C SER A 123 -10.43 6.56 3.29
N VAL A 124 -9.35 6.30 4.01
CA VAL A 124 -9.05 4.99 4.56
C VAL A 124 -9.07 5.06 6.09
N SER A 125 -9.72 4.08 6.70
CA SER A 125 -9.78 3.91 8.14
C SER A 125 -9.66 2.44 8.50
N GLY A 126 -9.10 2.14 9.67
CA GLY A 126 -8.98 0.74 10.09
C GLY A 126 -8.34 0.59 11.45
N LYS A 127 -8.28 -0.65 11.90
CA LYS A 127 -7.59 -1.06 13.12
C LYS A 127 -6.32 -1.82 12.73
N TRP A 128 -5.16 -1.21 12.90
CA TRP A 128 -3.87 -1.82 12.60
C TRP A 128 -3.65 -3.15 13.36
N THR A 129 -4.17 -3.24 14.59
CA THR A 129 -4.09 -4.48 15.41
C THR A 129 -4.87 -5.66 14.81
N ALA A 130 -5.94 -5.38 14.06
CA ALA A 130 -6.76 -6.38 13.40
C ALA A 130 -6.39 -6.56 11.92
N TRP A 131 -5.54 -5.69 11.37
CA TRP A 131 -5.23 -5.67 9.93
C TRP A 131 -6.49 -5.61 9.06
N GLU A 132 -7.42 -4.77 9.45
CA GLU A 132 -8.67 -4.53 8.74
C GLU A 132 -8.76 -3.04 8.41
N TYR A 133 -8.72 -2.71 7.11
CA TYR A 133 -8.81 -1.34 6.61
C TYR A 133 -9.89 -1.25 5.55
N THR A 134 -10.69 -0.20 5.62
CA THR A 134 -11.77 0.08 4.68
C THR A 134 -11.51 1.41 3.98
N PHE A 135 -11.60 1.40 2.67
CA PHE A 135 -11.58 2.58 1.83
C PHE A 135 -13.00 3.01 1.55
N THR A 136 -13.31 4.28 1.76
CA THR A 136 -14.67 4.82 1.67
C THR A 136 -14.68 6.06 0.77
N ARG A 137 -15.56 6.08 -0.22
CA ARG A 137 -15.87 7.21 -1.09
C ARG A 137 -17.35 7.51 -0.96
N ASP A 138 -17.74 8.77 -0.74
CA ASP A 138 -19.14 9.21 -0.61
C ASP A 138 -19.94 8.35 0.39
N ASN A 139 -19.31 8.03 1.54
CA ASN A 139 -19.84 7.16 2.59
C ASN A 139 -20.13 5.70 2.18
N GLN A 140 -19.64 5.27 1.00
CA GLN A 140 -19.77 3.89 0.54
C GLN A 140 -18.38 3.20 0.59
N PRO A 141 -18.30 1.95 1.08
CA PRO A 141 -17.06 1.19 1.02
C PRO A 141 -16.75 0.84 -0.44
N ILE A 142 -15.53 1.14 -0.88
CA ILE A 142 -15.06 0.88 -2.26
C ILE A 142 -13.94 -0.16 -2.31
N ALA A 143 -13.25 -0.40 -1.19
CA ALA A 143 -12.25 -1.45 -1.08
C ALA A 143 -11.97 -1.81 0.37
N GLN A 144 -11.38 -2.98 0.56
CA GLN A 144 -10.97 -3.51 1.85
C GLN A 144 -9.58 -4.14 1.77
N ILE A 145 -8.80 -3.99 2.85
CA ILE A 145 -7.58 -4.75 3.09
C ILE A 145 -7.80 -5.57 4.36
N SER A 146 -7.58 -6.87 4.29
CA SER A 146 -7.78 -7.76 5.44
C SER A 146 -6.83 -8.94 5.42
N LYS A 147 -6.38 -9.37 6.60
CA LYS A 147 -5.71 -10.67 6.80
C LYS A 147 -6.69 -11.85 6.84
N LYS A 148 -7.99 -11.57 7.00
CA LYS A 148 -9.04 -12.57 7.04
C LYS A 148 -9.69 -12.68 5.66
N TRP A 149 -9.48 -13.78 4.98
CA TRP A 149 -10.10 -14.06 3.69
C TRP A 149 -10.76 -15.43 3.68
N ALA A 150 -12.00 -15.49 3.26
CA ALA A 150 -12.79 -16.73 3.19
C ALA A 150 -12.95 -17.28 1.76
N GLY A 151 -12.45 -16.56 0.75
CA GLY A 151 -12.59 -16.90 -0.67
C GLY A 151 -11.53 -17.85 -1.21
N VAL A 152 -11.48 -17.96 -2.54
CA VAL A 152 -10.44 -18.69 -3.27
C VAL A 152 -9.07 -18.09 -2.91
N GLY A 153 -8.05 -18.93 -2.77
CA GLY A 153 -6.70 -18.48 -2.38
C GLY A 153 -6.44 -18.44 -0.86
N LYS A 154 -7.39 -18.90 -0.01
CA LYS A 154 -7.22 -18.98 1.46
C LYS A 154 -5.90 -19.63 1.90
N GLU A 155 -5.40 -20.57 1.12
CA GLU A 155 -4.15 -21.29 1.39
C GLU A 155 -2.89 -20.40 1.33
N LEU A 156 -2.97 -19.22 0.67
CA LEU A 156 -1.89 -18.23 0.64
C LEU A 156 -1.74 -17.51 1.99
N PHE A 157 -2.71 -17.64 2.90
CA PHE A 157 -2.79 -16.93 4.18
C PHE A 157 -2.29 -17.74 5.38
N THR A 158 -1.43 -18.71 5.17
CA THR A 158 -0.87 -19.53 6.26
C THR A 158 0.18 -18.81 7.10
N SER A 159 0.66 -17.65 6.67
CA SER A 159 1.62 -16.84 7.43
C SER A 159 1.01 -15.51 7.92
N ALA A 160 1.51 -15.00 9.05
CA ALA A 160 1.00 -13.81 9.74
C ALA A 160 1.09 -12.50 8.93
N ASP A 161 1.87 -12.48 7.85
CA ASP A 161 2.24 -11.27 7.13
C ASP A 161 1.63 -11.16 5.71
N ASN A 162 0.60 -11.99 5.43
CA ASN A 162 -0.13 -11.95 4.18
C ASN A 162 -1.48 -11.24 4.36
N TYR A 163 -1.92 -10.51 3.34
CA TYR A 163 -3.24 -9.85 3.33
C TYR A 163 -3.83 -9.79 1.93
N VAL A 164 -5.14 -9.54 1.86
CA VAL A 164 -5.90 -9.36 0.62
C VAL A 164 -6.29 -7.92 0.48
N VAL A 165 -6.20 -7.43 -0.75
CA VAL A 165 -6.83 -6.22 -1.22
C VAL A 165 -8.03 -6.63 -2.05
N ALA A 166 -9.24 -6.29 -1.59
CA ALA A 166 -10.48 -6.52 -2.32
C ALA A 166 -11.09 -5.18 -2.69
N ILE A 167 -11.27 -4.94 -3.99
CA ILE A 167 -11.89 -3.72 -4.55
C ILE A 167 -13.31 -4.08 -4.98
N ASP A 168 -14.28 -3.24 -4.62
CA ASP A 168 -15.67 -3.43 -4.99
C ASP A 168 -15.79 -3.47 -6.53
N PRO A 169 -16.49 -4.45 -7.11
CA PRO A 169 -16.71 -4.53 -8.55
C PRO A 169 -17.41 -3.31 -9.17
N ALA A 170 -18.15 -2.53 -8.37
CA ALA A 170 -18.75 -1.27 -8.81
C ALA A 170 -17.72 -0.17 -9.09
N VAL A 171 -16.48 -0.29 -8.57
CA VAL A 171 -15.39 0.65 -8.90
C VAL A 171 -14.91 0.36 -10.32
N SER A 172 -15.03 1.33 -11.21
CA SER A 172 -14.62 1.19 -12.62
C SER A 172 -13.18 0.67 -12.74
N GLU A 173 -12.92 -0.21 -13.69
CA GLU A 173 -11.57 -0.73 -13.98
C GLU A 173 -10.55 0.37 -14.34
N ASN A 174 -11.02 1.50 -14.86
CA ASN A 174 -10.19 2.64 -15.22
C ASN A 174 -10.15 3.74 -14.15
N ASP A 175 -10.73 3.49 -12.97
CA ASP A 175 -10.71 4.45 -11.87
C ASP A 175 -9.31 4.55 -11.25
N GLU A 176 -8.74 5.75 -11.26
CA GLU A 176 -7.39 6.03 -10.76
C GLU A 176 -7.23 5.69 -9.26
N VAL A 177 -8.33 5.65 -8.51
CA VAL A 177 -8.30 5.24 -7.10
C VAL A 177 -7.74 3.83 -6.91
N ARG A 178 -7.86 2.93 -7.89
CA ARG A 178 -7.34 1.56 -7.83
C ARG A 178 -5.83 1.51 -7.63
N LEU A 179 -5.11 2.36 -8.35
CA LEU A 179 -3.67 2.53 -8.22
C LEU A 179 -3.32 3.01 -6.81
N LEU A 180 -4.07 3.97 -6.29
CA LEU A 180 -3.85 4.53 -4.95
C LEU A 180 -4.21 3.52 -3.84
N ILE A 181 -5.25 2.69 -4.02
CA ILE A 181 -5.58 1.60 -3.09
C ILE A 181 -4.43 0.59 -3.01
N LEU A 182 -3.87 0.18 -4.16
CA LEU A 182 -2.73 -0.74 -4.18
C LEU A 182 -1.49 -0.12 -3.51
N ALA A 183 -1.19 1.14 -3.84
CA ALA A 183 -0.09 1.87 -3.23
C ALA A 183 -0.24 1.98 -1.69
N ALA A 184 -1.47 2.25 -1.20
CA ALA A 184 -1.77 2.24 0.23
C ALA A 184 -1.53 0.87 0.85
N ALA A 185 -1.99 -0.20 0.19
CA ALA A 185 -1.85 -1.57 0.68
C ALA A 185 -0.40 -1.96 0.93
N VAL A 186 0.52 -1.69 -0.01
CA VAL A 186 1.94 -2.06 0.14
C VAL A 186 2.70 -1.19 1.14
N CYS A 187 2.14 -0.04 1.53
CA CYS A 187 2.75 0.87 2.49
C CYS A 187 2.07 0.87 3.86
N ILE A 188 1.06 0.02 4.05
CA ILE A 188 0.19 0.05 5.23
C ILE A 188 0.98 -0.06 6.54
N ASP A 189 1.99 -0.93 6.58
CA ASP A 189 2.85 -1.12 7.74
C ASP A 189 3.69 0.11 8.10
N LYS A 190 4.06 0.90 7.09
CA LYS A 190 4.91 2.08 7.25
C LYS A 190 4.12 3.34 7.54
N VAL A 191 2.84 3.33 7.22
CA VAL A 191 1.97 4.51 7.28
C VAL A 191 1.01 4.44 8.46
N PHE A 192 0.53 3.25 8.83
CA PHE A 192 -0.50 3.06 9.85
C PHE A 192 0.01 2.55 11.20
N LYS A 193 1.25 2.10 11.31
CA LYS A 193 1.89 1.71 12.58
C LYS A 193 2.54 2.88 13.33
N GLU A 194 2.26 4.12 12.92
CA GLU A 194 2.72 5.34 13.57
C GLU A 194 1.86 5.72 14.77
#